data_b45b27bb43fbfdfb3c6ca086a45a6287
#
_entry.id   b45b27bb43fbfdfb3c6ca086a45a6287
#
_cell.length_a   1.000
_cell.length_b   1.000
_cell.length_c   1.000
_cell.angle_alpha   90.00
_cell.angle_beta   90.00
_cell.angle_gamma   90.00
#
_symmetry.space_group_name_H-M   'P 1'
#
loop_
_entity.id
_entity.type
_entity.pdbx_description
1 polymer ?
#
loop_
_entity_poly.entity_id
_entity_poly.type
_entity_poly.pdbx_seq_one_letter_code
_entity_poly.pdbx_strand_id
1 'polypeptide(L)'
;EESKRTRKKSYHYESGVDWHIPRYHNLRDMKIYKMLAEDIETGECKYTNAEAITKVYEEEVGSKSPIHRYHVLRRDEPSTTIIAHLYKDGNRFIHYDSKQARSITPREAARLQSFDDEFSFIGTQGSVYQMIGNAVPPRLAYAIGLAVRDFLEGI
;
A
#
# COMPACT_ATOMS: atom_id res chain seq x y z
N GLU A 1 -16.60 -34.21 -1.54
CA GLU A 1 -15.52 -33.24 -1.24
C GLU A 1 -15.29 -32.36 -2.47
N GLU A 2 -16.09 -31.29 -2.61
CA GLU A 2 -15.94 -30.30 -3.68
C GLU A 2 -14.78 -29.36 -3.32
N SER A 3 -13.69 -29.50 -4.05
CA SER A 3 -12.56 -28.57 -4.08
C SER A 3 -13.08 -27.17 -4.41
N LYS A 4 -13.03 -26.24 -3.45
CA LYS A 4 -13.32 -24.81 -3.66
C LYS A 4 -12.29 -24.22 -4.62
N ARG A 5 -12.55 -24.32 -5.92
CA ARG A 5 -11.85 -23.54 -6.94
C ARG A 5 -12.14 -22.06 -6.68
N THR A 6 -11.15 -21.35 -6.17
CA THR A 6 -11.18 -19.88 -6.08
C THR A 6 -11.38 -19.31 -7.47
N ARG A 7 -12.58 -18.83 -7.76
CA ARG A 7 -12.89 -18.11 -9.00
C ARG A 7 -11.96 -16.90 -9.10
N LYS A 8 -11.21 -16.81 -10.20
CA LYS A 8 -10.55 -15.57 -10.64
C LYS A 8 -11.66 -14.53 -10.89
N LYS A 9 -11.93 -13.69 -9.91
CA LYS A 9 -12.81 -12.54 -10.10
C LYS A 9 -11.94 -11.39 -10.58
N SER A 10 -12.07 -11.02 -11.85
CA SER A 10 -11.73 -9.67 -12.29
C SER A 10 -12.77 -8.73 -11.70
N TYR A 11 -12.36 -7.88 -10.79
CA TYR A 11 -13.26 -6.89 -10.20
C TYR A 11 -13.21 -5.63 -11.07
N HIS A 12 -14.13 -5.54 -12.04
CA HIS A 12 -14.45 -4.28 -12.70
C HIS A 12 -15.44 -3.54 -11.83
N TYR A 13 -15.11 -2.33 -11.47
CA TYR A 13 -16.03 -1.42 -10.81
C TYR A 13 -16.69 -0.50 -11.82
N GLU A 14 -17.91 -0.06 -11.54
CA GLU A 14 -18.64 0.94 -12.32
C GLU A 14 -17.89 2.29 -12.43
N SER A 15 -16.91 2.53 -11.56
CA SER A 15 -16.01 3.70 -11.60
C SER A 15 -14.96 3.66 -12.72
N GLY A 16 -14.86 2.57 -13.48
CA GLY A 16 -13.88 2.42 -14.56
C GLY A 16 -12.42 2.24 -14.13
N VAL A 17 -12.16 2.14 -12.82
CA VAL A 17 -10.81 1.97 -12.28
C VAL A 17 -10.67 0.60 -11.62
N ASP A 18 -9.86 -0.26 -12.22
CA ASP A 18 -9.59 -1.61 -11.72
C ASP A 18 -8.78 -1.60 -10.43
N TRP A 19 -8.99 -2.60 -9.58
CA TRP A 19 -8.20 -2.86 -8.38
C TRP A 19 -8.27 -1.78 -7.30
N HIS A 20 -9.26 -0.91 -7.32
CA HIS A 20 -9.51 0.06 -6.25
C HIS A 20 -10.34 -0.55 -5.11
N ILE A 21 -9.92 -1.73 -4.64
CA ILE A 21 -10.58 -2.50 -3.57
C ILE A 21 -9.56 -2.75 -2.47
N PRO A 22 -9.83 -2.35 -1.22
CA PRO A 22 -8.94 -2.63 -0.11
C PRO A 22 -8.88 -4.15 0.15
N ARG A 23 -7.76 -4.59 0.73
CA ARG A 23 -7.71 -5.94 1.29
C ARG A 23 -8.60 -6.04 2.53
N TYR A 24 -8.97 -7.24 2.88
CA TYR A 24 -9.67 -7.49 4.14
C TYR A 24 -8.76 -7.17 5.32
N HIS A 25 -9.29 -6.44 6.31
CA HIS A 25 -8.68 -6.20 7.60
C HIS A 25 -9.62 -6.69 8.71
N ASN A 26 -9.08 -7.26 9.77
CA ASN A 26 -9.86 -7.58 10.95
C ASN A 26 -10.16 -6.31 11.76
N LEU A 27 -11.13 -6.39 12.68
CA LEU A 27 -11.58 -5.24 13.48
C LEU A 27 -10.45 -4.61 14.32
N ARG A 28 -9.55 -5.43 14.84
CA ARG A 28 -8.38 -4.98 15.60
C ARG A 28 -7.46 -4.12 14.74
N ASP A 29 -7.08 -4.61 13.56
CA ASP A 29 -6.19 -3.88 12.66
C ASP A 29 -6.84 -2.59 12.18
N MET A 30 -8.15 -2.60 11.89
CA MET A 30 -8.90 -1.39 11.55
C MET A 30 -8.89 -0.36 12.67
N LYS A 31 -9.02 -0.80 13.94
CA LYS A 31 -8.94 0.09 15.10
C LYS A 31 -7.57 0.74 15.21
N ILE A 32 -6.50 -0.04 15.06
CA ILE A 32 -5.12 0.48 15.08
C ILE A 32 -4.90 1.48 13.93
N TYR A 33 -5.31 1.14 12.70
CA TYR A 33 -5.14 2.02 11.54
C TYR A 33 -5.87 3.34 11.73
N LYS A 34 -7.11 3.28 12.20
CA LYS A 34 -7.91 4.47 12.51
C LYS A 34 -7.18 5.37 13.50
N MET A 35 -6.77 4.82 14.63
CA MET A 35 -6.10 5.57 15.69
C MET A 35 -4.80 6.22 15.21
N LEU A 36 -3.97 5.48 14.47
CA LEU A 36 -2.71 6.00 13.93
C LEU A 36 -2.95 7.10 12.86
N ALA A 37 -3.98 6.94 12.03
CA ALA A 37 -4.33 7.95 11.03
C ALA A 37 -4.93 9.21 11.69
N GLU A 38 -5.79 9.08 12.71
CA GLU A 38 -6.31 10.20 13.49
C GLU A 38 -5.19 10.99 14.18
N ASP A 39 -4.18 10.31 14.72
CA ASP A 39 -3.01 10.95 15.35
C ASP A 39 -2.23 11.85 14.37
N ILE A 40 -2.13 11.42 13.12
CA ILE A 40 -1.52 12.23 12.04
C ILE A 40 -2.45 13.37 11.62
N GLU A 41 -3.75 13.10 11.42
CA GLU A 41 -4.73 14.10 11.01
C GLU A 41 -4.89 15.24 12.02
N THR A 42 -4.82 14.92 13.31
CA THR A 42 -4.93 15.92 14.39
C THR A 42 -3.62 16.66 14.63
N GLY A 43 -2.50 16.16 14.09
CA GLY A 43 -1.17 16.74 14.29
C GLY A 43 -0.58 16.48 15.68
N GLU A 44 -1.19 15.63 16.50
CA GLU A 44 -0.66 15.27 17.82
C GLU A 44 0.64 14.45 17.70
N CYS A 45 0.74 13.61 16.67
CA CYS A 45 1.93 12.83 16.33
C CYS A 45 2.53 12.02 17.49
N LYS A 46 1.67 11.45 18.32
CA LYS A 46 2.05 10.65 19.51
C LYS A 46 2.68 9.31 19.14
N TYR A 47 2.24 8.73 18.00
CA TYR A 47 2.59 7.36 17.58
C TYR A 47 3.55 7.37 16.38
N THR A 48 4.50 8.30 16.35
CA THR A 48 5.43 8.44 15.22
C THR A 48 6.73 7.65 15.38
N ASN A 49 7.02 7.16 16.57
CA ASN A 49 8.21 6.37 16.84
C ASN A 49 7.88 4.88 17.09
N ALA A 50 8.87 4.02 16.88
CA ALA A 50 8.70 2.56 16.99
C ALA A 50 8.26 2.10 18.38
N GLU A 51 8.69 2.79 19.44
CA GLU A 51 8.36 2.44 20.83
C GLU A 51 6.88 2.69 21.12
N ALA A 52 6.36 3.87 20.74
CA ALA A 52 4.96 4.21 20.91
C ALA A 52 4.05 3.26 20.11
N ILE A 53 4.43 2.93 18.86
CA ILE A 53 3.69 1.96 18.03
C ILE A 53 3.71 0.56 18.65
N THR A 54 4.85 0.14 19.21
CA THR A 54 4.95 -1.16 19.89
C THR A 54 4.01 -1.22 21.10
N LYS A 55 3.94 -0.16 21.89
CA LYS A 55 3.00 -0.06 23.02
C LYS A 55 1.55 -0.22 22.59
N VAL A 56 1.14 0.52 21.57
CA VAL A 56 -0.21 0.40 20.99
C VAL A 56 -0.51 -1.04 20.57
N TYR A 57 0.44 -1.70 19.92
CA TYR A 57 0.26 -3.07 19.51
C TYR A 57 0.16 -4.03 20.71
N GLU A 58 1.00 -3.87 21.71
CA GLU A 58 0.95 -4.67 22.93
C GLU A 58 -0.40 -4.52 23.66
N GLU A 59 -0.91 -3.30 23.75
CA GLU A 59 -2.21 -3.00 24.36
C GLU A 59 -3.38 -3.61 23.60
N GLU A 60 -3.38 -3.52 22.27
CA GLU A 60 -4.49 -3.99 21.43
C GLU A 60 -4.42 -5.50 21.11
N VAL A 61 -3.26 -6.11 21.13
CA VAL A 61 -3.05 -7.52 20.77
C VAL A 61 -2.76 -8.41 21.95
N GLY A 62 -2.27 -7.85 23.06
CA GLY A 62 -1.90 -8.58 24.26
C GLY A 62 -0.61 -9.41 24.13
N SER A 63 0.18 -9.17 23.09
CA SER A 63 1.45 -9.88 22.86
C SER A 63 2.55 -8.93 22.41
N LYS A 64 3.78 -9.21 22.85
CA LYS A 64 4.95 -8.48 22.35
C LYS A 64 5.32 -9.00 20.98
N SER A 65 5.45 -8.08 20.03
CA SER A 65 6.06 -8.40 18.76
C SER A 65 7.26 -7.48 18.50
N PRO A 66 8.39 -8.04 18.09
CA PRO A 66 9.64 -7.27 18.06
C PRO A 66 9.71 -6.23 16.96
N ILE A 67 8.81 -6.24 15.97
CA ILE A 67 8.89 -5.28 14.85
C ILE A 67 7.49 -5.04 14.30
N HIS A 68 6.85 -3.96 14.74
CA HIS A 68 5.66 -3.44 14.07
C HIS A 68 6.03 -2.21 13.26
N ARG A 69 5.89 -2.35 11.96
CA ARG A 69 6.20 -1.29 11.01
C ARG A 69 4.91 -0.67 10.50
N TYR A 70 4.07 -0.21 11.41
CA TYR A 70 2.93 0.61 11.03
C TYR A 70 3.42 1.97 10.53
N HIS A 71 2.95 2.36 9.36
CA HIS A 71 3.23 3.67 8.80
C HIS A 71 2.00 4.20 8.08
N VAL A 72 1.55 5.38 8.51
CA VAL A 72 0.46 6.10 7.87
C VAL A 72 1.05 7.00 6.79
N LEU A 73 0.55 6.86 5.58
CA LEU A 73 0.91 7.76 4.49
C LEU A 73 0.35 9.15 4.78
N ARG A 74 1.02 10.19 4.30
CA ARG A 74 0.57 11.56 4.44
C ARG A 74 -0.03 12.06 3.14
N ARG A 75 -1.08 12.87 3.25
CA ARG A 75 -1.81 13.39 2.09
C ARG A 75 -0.92 14.23 1.18
N ASP A 76 -0.11 15.09 1.77
CA ASP A 76 0.62 16.16 1.09
C ASP A 76 2.13 15.91 1.04
N GLU A 77 2.56 14.68 1.33
CA GLU A 77 3.97 14.30 1.29
C GLU A 77 4.19 13.13 0.31
N PRO A 78 5.39 13.01 -0.27
CA PRO A 78 5.74 11.82 -1.04
C PRO A 78 5.59 10.54 -0.21
N SER A 79 5.06 9.50 -0.82
CA SER A 79 4.97 8.18 -0.19
C SER A 79 6.35 7.63 0.11
N THR A 80 6.45 6.80 1.15
CA THR A 80 7.60 5.91 1.31
C THR A 80 7.72 4.95 0.13
N THR A 81 8.92 4.47 -0.14
CA THR A 81 9.19 3.53 -1.24
C THR A 81 8.27 2.31 -1.19
N ILE A 82 7.58 2.06 -2.28
CA ILE A 82 6.79 0.83 -2.45
C ILE A 82 7.76 -0.35 -2.55
N ILE A 83 7.62 -1.30 -1.63
CA ILE A 83 8.54 -2.43 -1.48
C ILE A 83 7.99 -3.71 -2.13
N ALA A 84 8.89 -4.60 -2.54
CA ALA A 84 8.55 -5.90 -3.12
C ALA A 84 7.62 -6.76 -2.23
N HIS A 85 7.67 -6.58 -0.91
CA HIS A 85 6.85 -7.31 0.06
C HIS A 85 5.50 -6.66 0.38
N LEU A 86 5.06 -5.66 -0.39
CA LEU A 86 3.77 -4.97 -0.20
C LEU A 86 2.59 -5.95 -0.03
N TYR A 87 2.61 -7.08 -0.73
CA TYR A 87 1.57 -8.09 -0.63
C TYR A 87 1.46 -8.75 0.75
N LYS A 88 2.55 -8.75 1.56
CA LYS A 88 2.58 -9.28 2.93
C LYS A 88 2.47 -8.19 3.98
N ASP A 89 3.08 -7.04 3.75
CA ASP A 89 3.32 -5.99 4.74
C ASP A 89 2.51 -4.71 4.43
N GLY A 90 1.18 -4.86 4.43
CA GLY A 90 0.25 -3.74 4.21
C GLY A 90 0.29 -2.68 5.32
N ASN A 91 0.79 -3.04 6.50
CA ASN A 91 0.87 -2.13 7.66
C ASN A 91 1.81 -0.94 7.45
N ARG A 92 2.72 -1.04 6.47
CA ARG A 92 3.62 0.06 6.09
C ARG A 92 2.96 1.12 5.22
N PHE A 93 1.75 0.88 4.76
CA PHE A 93 1.05 1.72 3.81
C PHE A 93 -0.40 1.91 4.25
N ILE A 94 -0.59 2.48 5.44
CA ILE A 94 -1.91 2.80 5.98
C ILE A 94 -2.41 4.06 5.27
N HIS A 95 -3.66 4.03 4.83
CA HIS A 95 -4.28 5.18 4.19
C HIS A 95 -4.40 6.35 5.16
N TYR A 96 -4.14 7.57 4.69
CA TYR A 96 -4.10 8.78 5.51
C TYR A 96 -5.46 9.19 6.09
N ASP A 97 -6.56 8.83 5.45
CA ASP A 97 -7.92 9.14 5.90
C ASP A 97 -8.35 8.13 6.98
N SER A 98 -8.43 8.58 8.22
CA SER A 98 -8.78 7.76 9.38
C SER A 98 -10.15 7.11 9.29
N LYS A 99 -11.10 7.74 8.54
CA LYS A 99 -12.45 7.19 8.34
C LYS A 99 -12.44 5.91 7.51
N GLN A 100 -11.43 5.71 6.68
CA GLN A 100 -11.30 4.50 5.87
C GLN A 100 -10.66 3.33 6.64
N ALA A 101 -9.83 3.61 7.65
CA ALA A 101 -9.23 2.62 8.57
C ALA A 101 -8.66 1.38 7.84
N ARG A 102 -7.85 1.57 6.81
CA ARG A 102 -7.36 0.51 5.91
C ARG A 102 -5.93 0.77 5.41
N SER A 103 -5.30 -0.25 4.87
CA SER A 103 -4.13 -0.06 4.01
C SER A 103 -4.54 0.40 2.60
N ILE A 104 -3.57 0.89 1.83
CA ILE A 104 -3.83 1.29 0.44
C ILE A 104 -4.30 0.10 -0.41
N THR A 105 -5.08 0.40 -1.46
CA THR A 105 -5.53 -0.57 -2.46
C THR A 105 -4.41 -0.88 -3.47
N PRO A 106 -4.52 -1.96 -4.26
CA PRO A 106 -3.58 -2.20 -5.35
C PRO A 106 -3.50 -1.03 -6.34
N ARG A 107 -4.63 -0.40 -6.68
CA ARG A 107 -4.64 0.75 -7.58
C ARG A 107 -3.93 1.97 -6.99
N GLU A 108 -4.13 2.26 -5.72
CA GLU A 108 -3.40 3.33 -5.03
C GLU A 108 -1.90 3.05 -5.03
N ALA A 109 -1.48 1.82 -4.76
CA ALA A 109 -0.08 1.42 -4.84
C ALA A 109 0.49 1.56 -6.27
N ALA A 110 -0.29 1.21 -7.29
CA ALA A 110 0.10 1.36 -8.69
C ALA A 110 0.29 2.85 -9.06
N ARG A 111 -0.62 3.73 -8.63
CA ARG A 111 -0.51 5.18 -8.81
C ARG A 111 0.75 5.74 -8.13
N LEU A 112 1.07 5.29 -6.91
CA LEU A 112 2.31 5.67 -6.22
C LEU A 112 3.56 5.22 -6.97
N GLN A 113 3.48 4.09 -7.68
CA GLN A 113 4.52 3.60 -8.60
C GLN A 113 4.44 4.24 -10.00
N SER A 114 3.60 5.25 -10.20
CA SER A 114 3.40 5.95 -11.48
C SER A 114 2.83 5.11 -12.63
N PHE A 115 2.12 4.03 -12.36
CA PHE A 115 1.29 3.36 -13.36
C PHE A 115 0.06 4.20 -13.68
N ASP A 116 -0.32 4.24 -14.95
CA ASP A 116 -1.55 4.87 -15.38
C ASP A 116 -2.78 4.06 -14.95
N ASP A 117 -3.92 4.72 -14.80
CA ASP A 117 -5.17 4.06 -14.39
C ASP A 117 -5.70 3.06 -15.43
N GLU A 118 -5.35 3.26 -16.69
CA GLU A 118 -5.69 2.36 -17.79
C GLU A 118 -4.85 1.07 -17.80
N PHE A 119 -3.74 1.03 -17.05
CA PHE A 119 -2.91 -0.16 -16.98
C PHE A 119 -3.64 -1.27 -16.21
N SER A 120 -3.95 -2.35 -16.90
CA SER A 120 -4.68 -3.50 -16.35
C SER A 120 -3.76 -4.54 -15.74
N PHE A 121 -4.01 -4.89 -14.51
CA PHE A 121 -3.33 -5.98 -13.81
C PHE A 121 -4.20 -7.25 -13.84
N ILE A 122 -3.59 -8.40 -14.09
CA ILE A 122 -4.31 -9.68 -14.16
C ILE A 122 -3.80 -10.60 -13.05
N GLY A 123 -4.70 -11.14 -12.25
CA GLY A 123 -4.34 -12.11 -11.23
C GLY A 123 -5.22 -12.05 -9.98
N THR A 124 -4.68 -12.45 -8.85
CA THR A 124 -5.28 -12.28 -7.52
C THR A 124 -4.82 -10.96 -6.92
N GLN A 125 -5.52 -10.44 -5.92
CA GLN A 125 -5.13 -9.21 -5.25
C GLN A 125 -3.68 -9.28 -4.72
N GLY A 126 -3.29 -10.42 -4.13
CA GLY A 126 -1.92 -10.64 -3.67
C GLY A 126 -0.89 -10.61 -4.80
N SER A 127 -1.21 -11.24 -5.94
CA SER A 127 -0.34 -11.24 -7.12
C SER A 127 -0.19 -9.83 -7.71
N VAL A 128 -1.28 -9.04 -7.71
CA VAL A 128 -1.24 -7.66 -8.20
C VAL A 128 -0.35 -6.78 -7.31
N TYR A 129 -0.50 -6.87 -5.98
CA TYR A 129 0.42 -6.18 -5.06
C TYR A 129 1.88 -6.59 -5.28
N GLN A 130 2.12 -7.87 -5.54
CA GLN A 130 3.47 -8.38 -5.80
C GLN A 130 4.04 -7.84 -7.11
N MET A 131 3.25 -7.81 -8.17
CA MET A 131 3.66 -7.22 -9.46
C MET A 131 4.02 -5.75 -9.29
N ILE A 132 3.18 -4.98 -8.60
CA ILE A 132 3.40 -3.55 -8.36
C ILE A 132 4.67 -3.34 -7.52
N GLY A 133 4.84 -4.11 -6.45
CA GLY A 133 6.01 -3.96 -5.56
C GLY A 133 7.33 -4.39 -6.19
N ASN A 134 7.31 -5.27 -7.19
CA ASN A 134 8.49 -5.70 -7.94
C ASN A 134 8.79 -4.83 -9.17
N ALA A 135 7.88 -3.95 -9.54
CA ALA A 135 8.04 -3.15 -10.74
C ALA A 135 9.02 -1.99 -10.53
N VAL A 136 9.72 -1.63 -11.60
CA VAL A 136 10.35 -0.31 -11.70
C VAL A 136 9.26 0.69 -12.06
N PRO A 137 9.14 1.84 -11.37
CA PRO A 137 8.13 2.85 -11.69
C PRO A 137 8.24 3.30 -13.15
N PRO A 138 7.15 3.27 -13.95
CA PRO A 138 7.20 3.60 -15.39
C PRO A 138 7.83 4.96 -15.69
N ARG A 139 7.54 6.00 -14.92
CA ARG A 139 8.14 7.33 -15.11
C ARG A 139 9.63 7.36 -14.82
N LEU A 140 10.10 6.59 -13.83
CA LEU A 140 11.53 6.44 -13.57
C LEU A 140 12.22 5.69 -14.71
N ALA A 141 11.63 4.58 -15.17
CA ALA A 141 12.16 3.81 -16.30
C ALA A 141 12.24 4.68 -17.57
N TYR A 142 11.24 5.51 -17.81
CA TYR A 142 11.23 6.45 -18.95
C TYR A 142 12.37 7.47 -18.85
N ALA A 143 12.56 8.10 -17.66
CA ALA A 143 13.63 9.08 -17.47
C ALA A 143 15.03 8.45 -17.65
N ILE A 144 15.23 7.23 -17.12
CA ILE A 144 16.47 6.48 -17.33
C ILE A 144 16.66 6.16 -18.81
N GLY A 145 15.59 5.72 -19.49
CA GLY A 145 15.63 5.43 -20.93
C GLY A 145 16.06 6.63 -21.78
N LEU A 146 15.53 7.82 -21.46
CA LEU A 146 15.97 9.06 -22.12
C LEU A 146 17.46 9.34 -21.88
N ALA A 147 17.94 9.24 -20.66
CA ALA A 147 19.36 9.46 -20.36
C ALA A 147 20.29 8.45 -21.08
N VAL A 148 19.88 7.18 -21.16
CA VAL A 148 20.63 6.16 -21.90
C VAL A 148 20.65 6.47 -23.40
N ARG A 149 19.50 6.87 -23.97
CA ARG A 149 19.42 7.28 -25.38
C ARG A 149 20.37 8.45 -25.65
N ASP A 150 20.29 9.51 -24.86
CA ASP A 150 21.10 10.72 -25.04
C ASP A 150 22.62 10.39 -24.95
N PHE A 151 23.00 9.53 -24.02
CA PHE A 151 24.36 9.02 -23.90
C PHE A 151 24.82 8.24 -25.16
N LEU A 152 23.96 7.39 -25.71
CA LEU A 152 24.30 6.60 -26.89
C LEU A 152 24.35 7.46 -28.17
N GLU A 153 23.56 8.51 -28.26
CA GLU A 153 23.50 9.44 -29.38
C GLU A 153 24.56 10.55 -29.27
N GLY A 154 25.30 10.61 -28.17
CA GLY A 154 26.34 11.62 -27.93
C GLY A 154 25.85 13.04 -27.69
N ILE A 155 24.59 13.14 -27.18
CA ILE A 155 23.94 14.41 -26.85
C ILE A 155 24.15 14.72 -25.36
#